data_eb7de2ee0a1cb84e9c565de044cde314
#
_entry.id   eb7de2ee0a1cb84e9c565de044cde314
#
_cell.length_a   1.000
_cell.length_b   1.000
_cell.length_c   1.000
_cell.angle_alpha   90.00
_cell.angle_beta   90.00
_cell.angle_gamma   90.00
#
_symmetry.space_group_name_H-M   'P 1'
#
loop_
_entity.id
_entity.type
_entity.pdbx_description
1 polymer ?
#
loop_
_entity_poly.entity_id
_entity_poly.type
_entity_poly.pdbx_seq_one_letter_code
_entity_poly.pdbx_strand_id
1 'polypeptide(L)'
;MTELPSHISIDSPGFAQDAYFRDLGAIIWVIDVQDEYLSSINALIQTAVVLAENYPRVHFEVFIHKTDGLGDEYRYDAFREIRQRVQDELSDLGFGHMEVSFYQTSIFDHSIFEAMSKVVQRLLPQLPALEALLNRLCSTCGMQKAYLFDTTSKIYVATDASPTFLKDYEVCSDYVDVIVDIKALYGWRSGSRPGSKQGGGDEVIGESIVTFERSGDAYIYAREITE
;
A
#
# COMPACT_ATOMS: atom_id res chain seq x y z
N MET A 1 -8.80 -0.04 9.86
CA MET A 1 -9.53 -0.18 8.58
C MET A 1 -10.88 -0.79 8.88
N THR A 2 -11.96 -0.24 8.33
CA THR A 2 -13.34 -0.73 8.53
C THR A 2 -13.91 -1.05 7.16
N GLU A 3 -14.53 -2.21 7.02
CA GLU A 3 -15.20 -2.63 5.79
C GLU A 3 -16.68 -2.22 5.83
N LEU A 4 -17.15 -1.64 4.73
CA LEU A 4 -18.56 -1.36 4.51
C LEU A 4 -19.13 -2.40 3.54
N PRO A 5 -20.18 -3.12 3.91
CA PRO A 5 -20.82 -4.08 3.00
C PRO A 5 -21.38 -3.40 1.74
N SER A 6 -21.23 -4.02 0.59
CA SER A 6 -21.63 -3.48 -0.72
C SER A 6 -23.14 -3.18 -0.87
N HIS A 7 -23.97 -3.77 -0.01
CA HIS A 7 -25.42 -3.54 -0.02
C HIS A 7 -25.88 -2.33 0.81
N ILE A 8 -24.94 -1.66 1.51
CA ILE A 8 -25.27 -0.46 2.27
C ILE A 8 -25.21 0.74 1.31
N SER A 9 -26.35 1.35 1.04
CA SER A 9 -26.38 2.65 0.38
C SER A 9 -26.01 3.73 1.38
N ILE A 10 -24.99 4.51 1.05
CA ILE A 10 -24.50 5.63 1.87
C ILE A 10 -25.61 6.69 2.04
N ASP A 11 -26.51 6.80 1.07
CA ASP A 11 -27.64 7.75 1.08
C ASP A 11 -28.85 7.24 1.88
N SER A 12 -28.77 6.05 2.48
CA SER A 12 -29.90 5.52 3.23
C SER A 12 -30.17 6.37 4.49
N PRO A 13 -31.44 6.70 4.80
CA PRO A 13 -31.81 7.57 5.93
C PRO A 13 -31.35 7.08 7.32
N GLY A 14 -30.90 5.85 7.43
CA GLY A 14 -30.41 5.23 8.67
C GLY A 14 -28.90 5.14 8.75
N PHE A 15 -28.16 5.55 7.71
CA PHE A 15 -26.71 5.49 7.70
C PHE A 15 -26.12 6.74 8.34
N ALA A 16 -25.40 6.56 9.44
CA ALA A 16 -24.77 7.66 10.17
C ALA A 16 -23.47 8.08 9.46
N GLN A 17 -23.57 8.82 8.35
CA GLN A 17 -22.43 9.24 7.52
C GLN A 17 -21.30 9.87 8.35
N ASP A 18 -21.64 10.79 9.25
CA ASP A 18 -20.66 11.48 10.09
C ASP A 18 -19.87 10.56 11.02
N ALA A 19 -20.48 9.46 11.45
CA ALA A 19 -19.80 8.51 12.33
C ALA A 19 -18.70 7.72 11.59
N TYR A 20 -18.84 7.56 10.27
CA TYR A 20 -17.89 6.82 9.45
C TYR A 20 -16.91 7.73 8.71
N PHE A 21 -17.34 8.88 8.20
CA PHE A 21 -16.56 9.66 7.25
C PHE A 21 -15.87 10.90 7.85
N ARG A 22 -16.27 11.34 9.04
CA ARG A 22 -15.72 12.55 9.66
C ARG A 22 -14.21 12.52 9.86
N ASP A 23 -13.68 11.38 10.30
CA ASP A 23 -12.25 11.17 10.59
C ASP A 23 -11.58 10.23 9.57
N LEU A 24 -12.24 10.01 8.43
CA LEU A 24 -11.73 9.14 7.39
C LEU A 24 -10.67 9.87 6.55
N GLY A 25 -9.52 9.23 6.34
CA GLY A 25 -8.48 9.77 5.47
C GLY A 25 -8.62 9.33 4.02
N ALA A 26 -9.03 8.07 3.78
CA ALA A 26 -9.24 7.53 2.45
C ALA A 26 -10.36 6.48 2.43
N ILE A 27 -11.04 6.38 1.30
CA ILE A 27 -11.94 5.27 0.98
C ILE A 27 -11.34 4.45 -0.16
N ILE A 28 -11.37 3.14 -0.03
CA ILE A 28 -10.94 2.20 -1.06
C ILE A 28 -12.19 1.54 -1.63
N TRP A 29 -12.47 1.79 -2.90
CA TRP A 29 -13.54 1.14 -3.63
C TRP A 29 -12.98 -0.04 -4.42
N VAL A 30 -13.50 -1.24 -4.17
CA VAL A 30 -13.02 -2.46 -4.83
C VAL A 30 -14.00 -2.88 -5.91
N ILE A 31 -13.50 -2.99 -7.14
CA ILE A 31 -14.24 -3.47 -8.32
C ILE A 31 -13.68 -4.83 -8.71
N ASP A 32 -14.53 -5.85 -8.73
CA ASP A 32 -14.19 -7.15 -9.31
C ASP A 32 -14.25 -7.06 -10.83
N VAL A 33 -13.10 -7.14 -11.50
CA VAL A 33 -13.02 -6.99 -12.96
C VAL A 33 -13.50 -8.23 -13.72
N GLN A 34 -13.65 -9.36 -13.02
CA GLN A 34 -14.14 -10.61 -13.63
C GLN A 34 -15.66 -10.74 -13.59
N ASP A 35 -16.35 -9.86 -12.88
CA ASP A 35 -17.81 -9.84 -12.77
C ASP A 35 -18.40 -8.63 -13.52
N GLU A 36 -19.73 -8.52 -13.55
CA GLU A 36 -20.41 -7.34 -14.10
C GLU A 36 -20.15 -6.12 -13.18
N TYR A 37 -19.26 -5.22 -13.62
CA TYR A 37 -18.82 -4.08 -12.82
C TYR A 37 -19.57 -2.77 -13.06
N LEU A 38 -20.53 -2.73 -14.01
CA LEU A 38 -21.24 -1.49 -14.35
C LEU A 38 -22.07 -0.96 -13.18
N SER A 39 -22.74 -1.86 -12.45
CA SER A 39 -23.50 -1.50 -11.25
C SER A 39 -22.59 -0.97 -10.14
N SER A 40 -21.39 -1.55 -9.99
CA SER A 40 -20.37 -1.12 -9.04
C SER A 40 -19.84 0.28 -9.38
N ILE A 41 -19.62 0.58 -10.67
CA ILE A 41 -19.21 1.92 -11.12
C ILE A 41 -20.28 2.97 -10.79
N ASN A 42 -21.55 2.68 -11.05
CA ASN A 42 -22.64 3.61 -10.74
C ASN A 42 -22.71 3.90 -9.23
N ALA A 43 -22.60 2.89 -8.38
CA ALA A 43 -22.57 3.06 -6.94
C ALA A 43 -21.31 3.82 -6.46
N LEU A 44 -20.14 3.58 -7.09
CA LEU A 44 -18.91 4.31 -6.86
C LEU A 44 -19.13 5.81 -7.11
N ILE A 45 -19.71 6.17 -8.27
CA ILE A 45 -19.91 7.57 -8.66
C ILE A 45 -20.85 8.28 -7.70
N GLN A 46 -21.97 7.66 -7.33
CA GLN A 46 -22.89 8.20 -6.34
C GLN A 46 -22.18 8.44 -5.00
N THR A 47 -21.40 7.48 -4.54
CA THR A 47 -20.61 7.59 -3.32
C THR A 47 -19.58 8.70 -3.41
N ALA A 48 -18.86 8.79 -4.53
CA ALA A 48 -17.83 9.80 -4.77
C ALA A 48 -18.40 11.21 -4.74
N VAL A 49 -19.57 11.43 -5.35
CA VAL A 49 -20.27 12.73 -5.33
C VAL A 49 -20.65 13.14 -3.91
N VAL A 50 -21.28 12.24 -3.12
CA VAL A 50 -21.66 12.50 -1.73
C VAL A 50 -20.43 12.85 -0.88
N LEU A 51 -19.32 12.13 -1.08
CA LEU A 51 -18.08 12.40 -0.35
C LEU A 51 -17.44 13.71 -0.78
N ALA A 52 -17.41 14.02 -2.06
CA ALA A 52 -16.86 15.29 -2.55
C ALA A 52 -17.60 16.52 -2.00
N GLU A 53 -18.92 16.42 -1.85
CA GLU A 53 -19.75 17.50 -1.30
C GLU A 53 -19.58 17.68 0.22
N ASN A 54 -19.55 16.57 0.96
CA ASN A 54 -19.63 16.62 2.43
C ASN A 54 -18.27 16.42 3.12
N TYR A 55 -17.33 15.68 2.48
CA TYR A 55 -16.05 15.28 3.07
C TYR A 55 -14.88 15.46 2.07
N PRO A 56 -14.59 16.67 1.59
CA PRO A 56 -13.65 16.93 0.49
C PRO A 56 -12.17 16.56 0.83
N ARG A 57 -11.88 16.19 2.06
CA ARG A 57 -10.53 15.77 2.49
C ARG A 57 -10.29 14.26 2.34
N VAL A 58 -11.33 13.49 2.07
CA VAL A 58 -11.23 12.05 1.93
C VAL A 58 -10.66 11.72 0.55
N HIS A 59 -9.56 10.98 0.53
CA HIS A 59 -8.99 10.46 -0.72
C HIS A 59 -9.83 9.30 -1.26
N PHE A 60 -10.07 9.31 -2.56
CA PHE A 60 -10.85 8.27 -3.22
C PHE A 60 -9.95 7.38 -4.06
N GLU A 61 -9.84 6.11 -3.67
CA GLU A 61 -8.93 5.14 -4.26
C GLU A 61 -9.73 3.96 -4.83
N VAL A 62 -9.50 3.57 -6.06
CA VAL A 62 -10.22 2.50 -6.74
C VAL A 62 -9.27 1.34 -7.03
N PHE A 63 -9.60 0.17 -6.48
CA PHE A 63 -8.89 -1.07 -6.73
C PHE A 63 -9.65 -1.90 -7.75
N ILE A 64 -9.13 -1.99 -8.95
CA ILE A 64 -9.62 -2.89 -10.00
C ILE A 64 -8.99 -4.25 -9.69
N HIS A 65 -9.76 -5.11 -9.04
CA HIS A 65 -9.30 -6.33 -8.40
C HIS A 65 -9.54 -7.57 -9.26
N LYS A 66 -8.80 -8.65 -8.96
CA LYS A 66 -8.77 -9.93 -9.69
C LYS A 66 -8.28 -9.82 -11.13
N THR A 67 -7.34 -8.94 -11.35
CA THR A 67 -6.76 -8.72 -12.69
C THR A 67 -5.91 -9.91 -13.18
N ASP A 68 -5.51 -10.82 -12.27
CA ASP A 68 -4.80 -12.06 -12.58
C ASP A 68 -5.57 -13.02 -13.50
N GLY A 69 -6.89 -13.00 -13.45
CA GLY A 69 -7.74 -13.83 -14.33
C GLY A 69 -7.88 -13.31 -15.77
N LEU A 70 -7.34 -12.13 -16.07
CA LEU A 70 -7.38 -11.53 -17.40
C LEU A 70 -6.04 -11.68 -18.13
N GLY A 71 -6.10 -11.93 -19.45
CA GLY A 71 -4.91 -11.79 -20.29
C GLY A 71 -4.42 -10.33 -20.34
N ASP A 72 -3.12 -10.12 -20.61
CA ASP A 72 -2.47 -8.80 -20.51
C ASP A 72 -3.17 -7.71 -21.33
N GLU A 73 -3.65 -8.03 -22.53
CA GLU A 73 -4.37 -7.09 -23.39
C GLU A 73 -5.71 -6.68 -22.77
N TYR A 74 -6.50 -7.67 -22.31
CA TYR A 74 -7.80 -7.41 -21.66
C TYR A 74 -7.66 -6.69 -20.32
N ARG A 75 -6.60 -6.96 -19.59
CA ARG A 75 -6.27 -6.26 -18.33
C ARG A 75 -6.07 -4.77 -18.55
N TYR A 76 -5.31 -4.43 -19.61
CA TYR A 76 -5.06 -3.03 -19.96
C TYR A 76 -6.33 -2.32 -20.43
N ASP A 77 -7.11 -2.99 -21.27
CA ASP A 77 -8.35 -2.42 -21.82
C ASP A 77 -9.41 -2.21 -20.73
N ALA A 78 -9.62 -3.19 -19.85
CA ALA A 78 -10.56 -3.08 -18.74
C ALA A 78 -10.16 -1.94 -17.77
N PHE A 79 -8.85 -1.83 -17.46
CA PHE A 79 -8.35 -0.73 -16.63
C PHE A 79 -8.64 0.63 -17.25
N ARG A 80 -8.34 0.77 -18.56
CA ARG A 80 -8.56 2.02 -19.28
C ARG A 80 -10.05 2.36 -19.37
N GLU A 81 -10.90 1.38 -19.67
CA GLU A 81 -12.35 1.55 -19.77
C GLU A 81 -12.96 2.01 -18.45
N ILE A 82 -12.68 1.30 -17.37
CA ILE A 82 -13.20 1.64 -16.03
C ILE A 82 -12.76 3.05 -15.62
N ARG A 83 -11.46 3.34 -15.78
CA ARG A 83 -10.90 4.65 -15.43
C ARG A 83 -11.55 5.77 -16.25
N GLN A 84 -11.61 5.61 -17.56
CA GLN A 84 -12.19 6.60 -18.47
C GLN A 84 -13.65 6.87 -18.12
N ARG A 85 -14.43 5.81 -17.95
CA ARG A 85 -15.85 5.91 -17.62
C ARG A 85 -16.10 6.65 -16.32
N VAL A 86 -15.38 6.32 -15.25
CA VAL A 86 -15.50 7.02 -13.96
C VAL A 86 -15.14 8.49 -14.10
N GLN A 87 -14.05 8.81 -14.83
CA GLN A 87 -13.62 10.18 -15.03
C GLN A 87 -14.62 10.99 -15.87
N ASP A 88 -15.16 10.41 -16.94
CA ASP A 88 -16.15 11.06 -17.80
C ASP A 88 -17.44 11.34 -17.02
N GLU A 89 -17.99 10.36 -16.32
CA GLU A 89 -19.22 10.53 -15.54
C GLU A 89 -19.06 11.53 -14.38
N LEU A 90 -17.93 11.52 -13.66
CA LEU A 90 -17.65 12.54 -12.65
C LEU A 90 -17.53 13.96 -13.26
N SER A 91 -16.92 14.05 -14.45
CA SER A 91 -16.81 15.33 -15.18
C SER A 91 -18.19 15.85 -15.59
N ASP A 92 -19.05 14.97 -16.11
CA ASP A 92 -20.42 15.32 -16.54
C ASP A 92 -21.29 15.82 -15.35
N LEU A 93 -21.02 15.28 -14.15
CA LEU A 93 -21.68 15.72 -12.90
C LEU A 93 -21.05 16.99 -12.30
N GLY A 94 -20.00 17.55 -12.91
CA GLY A 94 -19.30 18.75 -12.42
C GLY A 94 -18.19 18.48 -11.40
N PHE A 95 -17.87 17.21 -11.12
CA PHE A 95 -16.83 16.79 -10.18
C PHE A 95 -15.52 16.36 -10.87
N GLY A 96 -15.27 16.81 -12.09
CA GLY A 96 -14.04 16.49 -12.84
C GLY A 96 -12.74 16.97 -12.17
N HIS A 97 -12.82 17.81 -11.15
CA HIS A 97 -11.67 18.23 -10.32
C HIS A 97 -11.34 17.25 -9.19
N MET A 98 -12.20 16.27 -8.93
CA MET A 98 -11.96 15.26 -7.90
C MET A 98 -10.82 14.31 -8.30
N GLU A 99 -9.83 14.18 -7.44
CA GLU A 99 -8.72 13.27 -7.66
C GLU A 99 -9.12 11.85 -7.25
N VAL A 100 -9.28 10.97 -8.25
CA VAL A 100 -9.53 9.55 -8.07
C VAL A 100 -8.34 8.76 -8.58
N SER A 101 -7.79 7.91 -7.74
CA SER A 101 -6.65 7.05 -8.10
C SER A 101 -7.11 5.64 -8.41
N PHE A 102 -6.48 5.01 -9.40
CA PHE A 102 -6.83 3.67 -9.85
C PHE A 102 -5.62 2.75 -9.79
N TYR A 103 -5.83 1.55 -9.26
CA TYR A 103 -4.81 0.52 -9.13
C TYR A 103 -5.33 -0.81 -9.65
N GLN A 104 -4.49 -1.53 -10.40
CA GLN A 104 -4.73 -2.92 -10.74
C GLN A 104 -4.23 -3.79 -9.60
N THR A 105 -5.05 -4.68 -9.08
CA THR A 105 -4.71 -5.46 -7.91
C THR A 105 -5.13 -6.92 -8.04
N SER A 106 -4.32 -7.79 -7.43
CA SER A 106 -4.60 -9.22 -7.25
C SER A 106 -4.13 -9.66 -5.87
N ILE A 107 -4.73 -10.71 -5.34
CA ILE A 107 -4.25 -11.40 -4.13
C ILE A 107 -3.17 -12.44 -4.46
N PHE A 108 -2.97 -12.76 -5.73
CA PHE A 108 -2.00 -13.76 -6.18
C PHE A 108 -0.63 -13.18 -6.51
N ASP A 109 -0.51 -11.86 -6.44
CA ASP A 109 0.74 -11.14 -6.61
C ASP A 109 0.85 -9.99 -5.58
N HIS A 110 1.97 -9.28 -5.60
CA HIS A 110 2.22 -8.20 -4.63
C HIS A 110 1.52 -6.87 -4.98
N SER A 111 0.74 -6.80 -6.04
CA SER A 111 0.08 -5.56 -6.50
C SER A 111 -0.90 -4.98 -5.48
N ILE A 112 -1.58 -5.84 -4.70
CA ILE A 112 -2.48 -5.38 -3.64
C ILE A 112 -1.71 -4.64 -2.53
N PHE A 113 -0.54 -5.14 -2.13
CA PHE A 113 0.29 -4.51 -1.10
C PHE A 113 0.94 -3.23 -1.61
N GLU A 114 1.35 -3.18 -2.90
CA GLU A 114 1.84 -1.97 -3.53
C GLU A 114 0.76 -0.88 -3.58
N ALA A 115 -0.46 -1.22 -4.00
CA ALA A 115 -1.59 -0.30 -4.01
C ALA A 115 -1.90 0.23 -2.60
N MET A 116 -1.94 -0.66 -1.60
CA MET A 116 -2.11 -0.27 -0.19
C MET A 116 -0.98 0.63 0.30
N SER A 117 0.27 0.38 -0.13
CA SER A 117 1.41 1.25 0.20
C SER A 117 1.19 2.66 -0.32
N LYS A 118 0.70 2.82 -1.55
CA LYS A 118 0.39 4.14 -2.13
C LYS A 118 -0.72 4.86 -1.36
N VAL A 119 -1.77 4.14 -0.96
CA VAL A 119 -2.85 4.70 -0.12
C VAL A 119 -2.31 5.18 1.22
N VAL A 120 -1.54 4.34 1.92
CA VAL A 120 -0.96 4.70 3.23
C VAL A 120 -0.02 5.91 3.11
N GLN A 121 0.82 5.96 2.07
CA GLN A 121 1.72 7.08 1.82
C GLN A 121 0.97 8.41 1.68
N ARG A 122 -0.17 8.44 0.99
CA ARG A 122 -1.00 9.64 0.88
C ARG A 122 -1.55 10.14 2.21
N LEU A 123 -1.73 9.24 3.17
CA LEU A 123 -2.25 9.56 4.50
C LEU A 123 -1.18 10.02 5.48
N LEU A 124 0.10 9.95 5.12
CA LEU A 124 1.22 10.26 6.00
C LEU A 124 1.74 11.69 5.77
N PRO A 125 1.47 12.63 6.70
CA PRO A 125 2.01 13.99 6.58
C PRO A 125 3.54 14.04 6.64
N GLN A 126 4.17 13.03 7.25
CA GLN A 126 5.62 12.93 7.41
C GLN A 126 6.32 12.30 6.21
N LEU A 127 5.59 11.86 5.19
CA LEU A 127 6.15 11.18 4.02
C LEU A 127 7.33 11.94 3.38
N PRO A 128 7.25 13.27 3.13
CA PRO A 128 8.37 13.98 2.50
C PRO A 128 9.67 13.94 3.33
N ALA A 129 9.56 13.92 4.66
CA ALA A 129 10.73 13.82 5.54
C ALA A 129 11.35 12.41 5.49
N LEU A 130 10.51 11.37 5.45
CA LEU A 130 10.97 9.98 5.32
C LEU A 130 11.65 9.74 3.97
N GLU A 131 11.05 10.21 2.88
CA GLU A 131 11.63 10.14 1.54
C GLU A 131 12.98 10.87 1.46
N ALA A 132 13.10 12.06 2.06
CA ALA A 132 14.36 12.80 2.10
C ALA A 132 15.45 12.04 2.87
N LEU A 133 15.09 11.35 3.97
CA LEU A 133 16.03 10.51 4.72
C LEU A 133 16.48 9.29 3.89
N LEU A 134 15.56 8.59 3.21
CA LEU A 134 15.88 7.46 2.37
C LEU A 134 16.74 7.88 1.15
N ASN A 135 16.43 9.00 0.52
CA ASN A 135 17.23 9.58 -0.55
C ASN A 135 18.68 9.88 -0.09
N ARG A 136 18.82 10.45 1.10
CA ARG A 136 20.14 10.72 1.69
C ARG A 136 20.88 9.41 1.99
N LEU A 137 20.18 8.39 2.50
CA LEU A 137 20.76 7.08 2.76
C LEU A 137 21.28 6.45 1.46
N CYS A 138 20.44 6.38 0.41
CA CYS A 138 20.83 5.86 -0.90
C CYS A 138 22.04 6.58 -1.47
N SER A 139 22.05 7.92 -1.47
CA SER A 139 23.14 8.71 -2.02
C SER A 139 24.43 8.58 -1.23
N THR A 140 24.37 8.43 0.10
CA THR A 140 25.56 8.32 0.96
C THR A 140 26.17 6.93 0.91
N CYS A 141 25.34 5.88 0.87
CA CYS A 141 25.80 4.50 0.90
C CYS A 141 25.95 3.86 -0.50
N GLY A 142 25.60 4.58 -1.57
CA GLY A 142 25.65 4.06 -2.93
C GLY A 142 24.61 2.95 -3.20
N MET A 143 23.50 2.94 -2.46
CA MET A 143 22.42 1.98 -2.64
C MET A 143 21.54 2.39 -3.82
N GLN A 144 21.05 1.39 -4.57
CA GLN A 144 20.21 1.61 -5.74
C GLN A 144 18.76 1.93 -5.36
N LYS A 145 18.26 1.32 -4.29
CA LYS A 145 16.88 1.45 -3.82
C LYS A 145 16.79 1.27 -2.31
N ALA A 146 15.91 1.99 -1.67
CA ALA A 146 15.59 1.82 -0.25
C ALA A 146 14.09 1.85 -0.01
N TYR A 147 13.62 0.97 0.85
CA TYR A 147 12.25 0.89 1.32
C TYR A 147 12.20 0.95 2.84
N LEU A 148 11.19 1.60 3.37
CA LEU A 148 10.79 1.51 4.77
C LEU A 148 9.52 0.66 4.87
N PHE A 149 9.68 -0.59 5.30
CA PHE A 149 8.57 -1.56 5.42
C PHE A 149 7.95 -1.56 6.81
N ASP A 150 6.64 -1.75 6.84
CA ASP A 150 5.99 -2.36 7.99
C ASP A 150 6.07 -3.89 7.84
N THR A 151 6.77 -4.53 8.76
CA THR A 151 7.07 -5.98 8.70
C THR A 151 5.83 -6.86 8.84
N THR A 152 4.76 -6.34 9.40
CA THR A 152 3.52 -7.10 9.66
C THR A 152 2.60 -7.11 8.44
N SER A 153 2.43 -5.95 7.81
CA SER A 153 1.48 -5.76 6.71
C SER A 153 2.10 -5.90 5.32
N LYS A 154 3.43 -6.01 5.21
CA LYS A 154 4.19 -5.99 3.94
C LYS A 154 4.06 -4.68 3.15
N ILE A 155 3.49 -3.66 3.76
CA ILE A 155 3.33 -2.34 3.16
C ILE A 155 4.64 -1.56 3.34
N TYR A 156 5.12 -0.91 2.28
CA TYR A 156 6.20 0.05 2.44
C TYR A 156 5.63 1.45 2.66
N VAL A 157 6.02 2.02 3.80
CA VAL A 157 5.54 3.32 4.27
C VAL A 157 6.19 4.47 3.51
N ALA A 158 7.44 4.28 3.11
CA ALA A 158 8.21 5.25 2.33
C ALA A 158 9.25 4.54 1.45
N THR A 159 9.69 5.22 0.40
CA THR A 159 10.79 4.79 -0.48
C THR A 159 11.59 6.02 -0.93
N ASP A 160 12.78 5.81 -1.46
CA ASP A 160 13.56 6.87 -2.10
C ASP A 160 12.93 7.31 -3.43
N ALA A 161 13.39 8.44 -3.99
CA ALA A 161 12.82 9.03 -5.22
C ALA A 161 13.11 8.24 -6.51
N SER A 162 13.91 7.18 -6.47
CA SER A 162 14.13 6.34 -7.64
C SER A 162 12.88 5.58 -8.05
N PRO A 163 12.71 5.23 -9.34
CA PRO A 163 11.55 4.47 -9.79
C PRO A 163 11.37 3.17 -8.98
N THR A 164 10.13 2.86 -8.62
CA THR A 164 9.76 1.61 -7.96
C THR A 164 9.24 0.64 -9.00
N PHE A 165 9.94 -0.46 -9.20
CA PHE A 165 9.48 -1.55 -10.04
C PHE A 165 8.84 -2.63 -9.17
N LEU A 166 7.71 -3.18 -9.61
CA LEU A 166 6.97 -4.19 -8.86
C LEU A 166 7.86 -5.39 -8.50
N LYS A 167 8.70 -5.83 -9.43
CA LYS A 167 9.62 -6.96 -9.19
C LYS A 167 10.64 -6.70 -8.08
N ASP A 168 11.17 -5.48 -7.98
CA ASP A 168 12.11 -5.13 -6.92
C ASP A 168 11.41 -5.11 -5.56
N TYR A 169 10.17 -4.61 -5.55
CA TYR A 169 9.33 -4.62 -4.35
C TYR A 169 8.99 -6.06 -3.93
N GLU A 170 8.57 -6.94 -4.86
CA GLU A 170 8.27 -8.36 -4.60
C GLU A 170 9.45 -9.05 -3.91
N VAL A 171 10.64 -8.95 -4.50
CA VAL A 171 11.85 -9.58 -3.94
C VAL A 171 12.18 -9.06 -2.54
N CYS A 172 12.05 -7.75 -2.31
CA CYS A 172 12.26 -7.16 -0.99
C CYS A 172 11.20 -7.61 0.03
N SER A 173 9.94 -7.68 -0.38
CA SER A 173 8.82 -8.13 0.44
C SER A 173 8.98 -9.60 0.87
N ASP A 174 9.31 -10.48 -0.07
CA ASP A 174 9.58 -11.90 0.20
C ASP A 174 10.77 -12.07 1.15
N TYR A 175 11.79 -11.24 0.99
CA TYR A 175 12.94 -11.27 1.88
C TYR A 175 12.58 -10.83 3.32
N VAL A 176 11.73 -9.83 3.48
CA VAL A 176 11.22 -9.42 4.80
C VAL A 176 10.45 -10.57 5.45
N ASP A 177 9.62 -11.31 4.71
CA ASP A 177 8.92 -12.49 5.22
C ASP A 177 9.89 -13.55 5.76
N VAL A 178 10.91 -13.87 4.98
CA VAL A 178 11.94 -14.86 5.39
C VAL A 178 12.62 -14.42 6.70
N ILE A 179 12.93 -13.13 6.85
CA ILE A 179 13.53 -12.61 8.08
C ILE A 179 12.58 -12.73 9.26
N VAL A 180 11.31 -12.37 9.09
CA VAL A 180 10.27 -12.47 10.12
C VAL A 180 10.07 -13.91 10.55
N ASP A 181 10.01 -14.85 9.61
CA ASP A 181 9.86 -16.28 9.89
C ASP A 181 11.08 -16.86 10.62
N ILE A 182 12.28 -16.53 10.19
CA ILE A 182 13.52 -16.94 10.88
C ILE A 182 13.54 -16.40 12.31
N LYS A 183 13.16 -15.14 12.48
CA LYS A 183 13.08 -14.52 13.82
C LYS A 183 12.05 -15.23 14.71
N ALA A 184 10.90 -15.60 14.18
CA ALA A 184 9.85 -16.33 14.89
C ALA A 184 10.29 -17.76 15.26
N LEU A 185 10.91 -18.48 14.33
CA LEU A 185 11.34 -19.86 14.53
C LEU A 185 12.50 -20.01 15.52
N TYR A 186 13.50 -19.18 15.40
CA TYR A 186 14.73 -19.29 16.18
C TYR A 186 14.71 -18.43 17.47
N GLY A 187 13.59 -17.78 17.75
CA GLY A 187 13.39 -17.06 18.99
C GLY A 187 14.46 -16.00 19.24
N TRP A 188 14.78 -15.20 18.22
CA TRP A 188 15.71 -14.08 18.36
C TRP A 188 15.11 -13.03 19.30
N ARG A 189 14.97 -13.44 20.58
CA ARG A 189 14.63 -12.53 21.65
C ARG A 189 15.87 -11.73 21.97
N SER A 190 15.82 -10.43 21.74
CA SER A 190 16.76 -9.48 22.35
C SER A 190 16.98 -9.85 23.83
N GLY A 191 18.17 -10.27 24.15
CA GLY A 191 18.70 -10.23 25.50
C GLY A 191 18.02 -11.10 26.56
N SER A 192 18.10 -12.43 26.45
CA SER A 192 18.04 -13.26 27.64
C SER A 192 18.90 -14.52 27.47
N ARG A 193 20.19 -14.38 27.64
CA ARG A 193 21.00 -15.50 28.13
C ARG A 193 20.64 -15.75 29.57
N PRO A 194 20.20 -16.95 30.00
CA PRO A 194 20.01 -17.27 31.38
C PRO A 194 21.40 -17.21 32.06
N GLY A 195 21.67 -16.15 32.79
CA GLY A 195 22.88 -16.06 33.64
C GLY A 195 23.78 -14.83 33.51
N SER A 196 23.50 -13.84 32.68
CA SER A 196 24.31 -12.60 32.62
C SER A 196 23.65 -11.49 33.44
N LYS A 197 24.35 -11.04 34.45
CA LYS A 197 24.02 -9.91 35.35
C LYS A 197 23.98 -8.60 34.49
N GLN A 198 23.03 -7.76 34.86
CA GLN A 198 22.85 -6.38 34.43
C GLN A 198 24.13 -5.63 34.09
N GLY A 199 24.26 -5.24 32.85
CA GLY A 199 25.16 -4.20 32.39
C GLY A 199 24.57 -3.69 31.13
N GLY A 200 24.39 -2.36 30.97
CA GLY A 200 23.70 -1.63 29.93
C GLY A 200 23.73 -2.31 28.56
N GLY A 201 22.64 -2.94 28.18
CA GLY A 201 22.58 -3.68 26.95
C GLY A 201 22.25 -2.74 25.80
N ASP A 202 23.18 -2.61 24.84
CA ASP A 202 22.84 -2.19 23.50
C ASP A 202 21.75 -3.14 23.00
N GLU A 203 20.59 -2.59 22.67
CA GLU A 203 19.51 -3.31 22.01
C GLU A 203 20.10 -3.88 20.70
N VAL A 204 20.17 -5.20 20.58
CA VAL A 204 20.71 -5.84 19.36
C VAL A 204 19.68 -5.62 18.27
N ILE A 205 19.89 -4.56 17.50
CA ILE A 205 19.11 -4.25 16.32
C ILE A 205 19.33 -5.39 15.33
N GLY A 206 18.26 -6.04 14.90
CA GLY A 206 18.34 -7.12 13.92
C GLY A 206 18.81 -6.59 12.57
N GLU A 207 19.94 -7.11 12.10
CA GLU A 207 20.47 -6.83 10.77
C GLU A 207 20.58 -8.14 9.98
N SER A 208 20.29 -8.08 8.69
CA SER A 208 20.46 -9.22 7.80
C SER A 208 20.90 -8.78 6.40
N ILE A 209 21.64 -9.64 5.74
CA ILE A 209 22.10 -9.41 4.37
C ILE A 209 21.96 -10.69 3.56
N VAL A 210 21.44 -10.57 2.34
CA VAL A 210 21.39 -11.63 1.34
C VAL A 210 22.10 -11.19 0.09
N THR A 211 22.97 -12.04 -0.44
CA THR A 211 23.68 -11.82 -1.71
C THR A 211 23.09 -12.73 -2.77
N PHE A 212 22.77 -12.19 -3.94
CA PHE A 212 22.13 -12.96 -5.05
C PHE A 212 23.15 -13.58 -6.00
N GLU A 213 24.34 -13.02 -6.08
CA GLU A 213 25.38 -13.48 -6.99
C GLU A 213 26.65 -13.91 -6.24
N ARG A 214 27.40 -14.83 -6.83
CA ARG A 214 28.71 -15.26 -6.29
C ARG A 214 29.73 -14.11 -6.24
N SER A 215 29.58 -13.09 -7.10
CA SER A 215 30.40 -11.87 -7.11
C SER A 215 30.17 -10.99 -5.88
N GLY A 216 28.99 -11.10 -5.24
CA GLY A 216 28.57 -10.24 -4.13
C GLY A 216 28.14 -8.84 -4.57
N ASP A 217 27.98 -8.60 -5.88
CA ASP A 217 27.67 -7.28 -6.43
C ASP A 217 26.19 -6.90 -6.26
N ALA A 218 25.28 -7.90 -6.15
CA ALA A 218 23.87 -7.69 -5.88
C ALA A 218 23.49 -8.26 -4.51
N TYR A 219 22.99 -7.39 -3.63
CA TYR A 219 22.59 -7.78 -2.27
C TYR A 219 21.38 -6.98 -1.80
N ILE A 220 20.62 -7.57 -0.87
CA ILE A 220 19.63 -6.87 -0.06
C ILE A 220 20.15 -6.80 1.37
N TYR A 221 20.13 -5.62 1.94
CA TYR A 221 20.41 -5.37 3.35
C TYR A 221 19.12 -4.94 4.05
N ALA A 222 18.77 -5.59 5.13
CA ALA A 222 17.64 -5.22 5.94
C ALA A 222 18.08 -4.95 7.39
N ARG A 223 17.53 -3.88 7.96
CA ARG A 223 17.76 -3.48 9.34
C ARG A 223 16.43 -3.19 10.01
N GLU A 224 16.20 -3.84 11.15
CA GLU A 224 15.04 -3.55 11.98
C GLU A 224 15.23 -2.17 12.65
N ILE A 225 14.16 -1.36 12.61
CA ILE A 225 14.09 -0.09 13.32
C ILE A 225 13.09 -0.34 14.45
N THR A 226 13.56 -0.26 15.69
CA THR A 226 12.72 -0.30 16.89
C THR A 226 12.25 1.10 17.23
N GLU A 227 11.02 1.20 17.75
CA GLU A 227 10.47 2.46 18.26
C GLU A 227 11.19 2.93 19.53
#